data_35c3b1ed62d9936d20c3c0dc945b4f93
#
_entry.id   35c3b1ed62d9936d20c3c0dc945b4f93
#
_cell.length_a   1.000
_cell.length_b   1.000
_cell.length_c   1.000
_cell.angle_alpha   90.00
_cell.angle_beta   90.00
_cell.angle_gamma   90.00
#
_symmetry.space_group_name_H-M   'P 1'
#
loop_
_entity.id
_entity.type
_entity.pdbx_description
1 polymer ?
#
loop_
_entity_poly.entity_id
_entity_poly.type
_entity_poly.pdbx_seq_one_letter_code
_entity_poly.pdbx_strand_id
1 'polypeptide(L)'
;LPIQQITVPLGQYMSMTLADGSNVYLNSGTTLKYPTKFTDDYRTVEIDGEAFFQITHKKNDAPFIVRTFKGTVEVLGTKFNVEAYKNRNKFITSLLEGTVKVSANNQQIILKPNERATLSDGKLIRSKIEDDSYYSWTSGIINFNNITFEALMKEFEKVYGIEIVINNSAIKNNLCLGKFRRIDGLEYALKVLQVDIPFTYQRDFEKHIIYIN
;
A
#
# COMPACT_ATOMS: atom_id res chain seq x y z
N LEU A 1 -26.68 9.07 0.23
CA LEU A 1 -25.84 9.79 1.19
C LEU A 1 -24.73 10.53 0.44
N PRO A 2 -24.39 11.78 0.87
CA PRO A 2 -23.28 12.50 0.24
C PRO A 2 -21.97 11.70 0.33
N ILE A 3 -21.25 11.65 -0.79
CA ILE A 3 -19.94 11.02 -0.88
C ILE A 3 -18.89 12.11 -0.74
N GLN A 4 -17.93 11.89 0.14
CA GLN A 4 -16.73 12.69 0.30
C GLN A 4 -15.56 12.00 -0.39
N GLN A 5 -14.60 12.80 -0.83
CA GLN A 5 -13.35 12.32 -1.41
C GLN A 5 -12.19 13.03 -0.74
N ILE A 6 -11.16 12.25 -0.39
CA ILE A 6 -9.87 12.76 0.05
C ILE A 6 -8.77 12.16 -0.80
N THR A 7 -7.79 12.98 -1.18
CA THR A 7 -6.61 12.52 -1.91
C THR A 7 -5.35 12.92 -1.14
N VAL A 8 -4.52 11.94 -0.83
CA VAL A 8 -3.22 12.15 -0.19
C VAL A 8 -2.22 12.57 -1.25
N PRO A 9 -1.53 13.71 -1.09
CA PRO A 9 -0.48 14.11 -2.02
C PRO A 9 0.63 13.06 -2.12
N LEU A 10 1.31 13.01 -3.26
CA LEU A 10 2.50 12.19 -3.43
C LEU A 10 3.55 12.55 -2.38
N GLY A 11 4.23 11.55 -1.84
CA GLY A 11 5.23 11.74 -0.81
C GLY A 11 4.68 11.92 0.61
N GLN A 12 3.35 11.94 0.79
CA GLN A 12 2.70 12.08 2.10
C GLN A 12 1.93 10.81 2.50
N TYR A 13 1.50 10.76 3.73
CA TYR A 13 0.55 9.79 4.25
C TYR A 13 -0.28 10.44 5.36
N MET A 14 -1.47 9.91 5.62
CA MET A 14 -2.35 10.43 6.67
C MET A 14 -3.19 9.33 7.30
N SER A 15 -3.76 9.62 8.44
CA SER A 15 -4.78 8.78 9.07
C SER A 15 -6.05 9.56 9.32
N MET A 16 -7.17 8.86 9.33
CA MET A 16 -8.48 9.42 9.65
C MET A 16 -9.37 8.39 10.32
N THR A 17 -10.38 8.88 11.04
CA THR A 17 -11.44 8.05 11.61
C THR A 17 -12.72 8.25 10.80
N LEU A 18 -13.32 7.15 10.36
CA LEU A 18 -14.60 7.15 9.66
C LEU A 18 -15.78 7.31 10.64
N ALA A 19 -16.97 7.61 10.11
CA ALA A 19 -18.18 7.86 10.91
C ALA A 19 -18.61 6.66 11.78
N ASP A 20 -18.17 5.45 11.46
CA ASP A 20 -18.45 4.23 12.23
C ASP A 20 -17.43 3.94 13.34
N GLY A 21 -16.41 4.81 13.50
CA GLY A 21 -15.31 4.64 14.45
C GLY A 21 -14.15 3.79 13.92
N SER A 22 -14.20 3.35 12.67
CA SER A 22 -13.08 2.66 12.01
C SER A 22 -11.95 3.63 11.69
N ASN A 23 -10.68 3.19 11.86
CA ASN A 23 -9.51 3.97 11.50
C ASN A 23 -8.95 3.53 10.15
N VAL A 24 -8.57 4.50 9.34
CA VAL A 24 -7.96 4.28 8.01
C VAL A 24 -6.67 5.07 7.92
N TYR A 25 -5.59 4.40 7.55
CA TYR A 25 -4.32 5.01 7.19
C TYR A 25 -4.21 5.00 5.68
N LEU A 26 -3.93 6.15 5.08
CA LEU A 26 -3.84 6.35 3.63
C LEU A 26 -2.39 6.63 3.25
N ASN A 27 -1.84 5.84 2.33
CA ASN A 27 -0.48 6.02 1.85
C ASN A 27 -0.41 7.04 0.69
N SER A 28 0.80 7.34 0.28
CA SER A 28 1.13 8.33 -0.76
C SER A 28 0.31 8.16 -2.04
N GLY A 29 -0.26 9.25 -2.54
CA GLY A 29 -1.04 9.28 -3.78
C GLY A 29 -2.39 8.57 -3.71
N THR A 30 -2.84 8.16 -2.52
CA THR A 30 -4.10 7.43 -2.34
C THR A 30 -5.30 8.37 -2.39
N THR A 31 -6.31 7.96 -3.13
CA THR A 31 -7.65 8.59 -3.11
C THR A 31 -8.63 7.64 -2.43
N LEU A 32 -9.34 8.14 -1.42
CA LEU A 32 -10.44 7.46 -0.73
C LEU A 32 -11.73 8.20 -0.97
N LYS A 33 -12.79 7.47 -1.40
CA LYS A 33 -14.17 7.96 -1.44
C LYS A 33 -14.99 7.22 -0.40
N TYR A 34 -15.73 7.94 0.39
CA TYR A 34 -16.51 7.41 1.49
C TYR A 34 -17.76 8.24 1.76
N PRO A 35 -18.86 7.66 2.25
CA PRO A 35 -20.05 8.41 2.60
C PRO A 35 -19.87 9.17 3.93
N THR A 36 -20.56 10.29 4.10
CA THR A 36 -20.57 11.06 5.36
C THR A 36 -21.13 10.25 6.54
N LYS A 37 -22.01 9.27 6.25
CA LYS A 37 -22.55 8.28 7.20
C LYS A 37 -22.68 6.93 6.50
N PHE A 38 -22.55 5.86 7.23
CA PHE A 38 -22.86 4.53 6.75
C PHE A 38 -24.33 4.16 7.00
N THR A 39 -24.85 3.18 6.24
CA THR A 39 -26.15 2.58 6.51
C THR A 39 -26.03 1.48 7.57
N ASP A 40 -27.16 1.01 8.08
CA ASP A 40 -27.18 -0.11 9.03
C ASP A 40 -26.89 -1.46 8.37
N ASP A 41 -27.10 -1.57 7.04
CA ASP A 41 -26.98 -2.81 6.29
C ASP A 41 -25.55 -3.08 5.82
N TYR A 42 -24.81 -2.02 5.40
CA TYR A 42 -23.45 -2.14 4.89
C TYR A 42 -22.69 -0.82 4.95
N ARG A 43 -21.36 -0.94 4.96
CA ARG A 43 -20.41 0.18 5.01
C ARG A 43 -19.46 0.08 3.82
N THR A 44 -19.64 0.93 2.82
CA THR A 44 -18.83 0.86 1.59
C THR A 44 -17.94 2.09 1.43
N VAL A 45 -16.68 1.84 1.07
CA VAL A 45 -15.71 2.84 0.63
C VAL A 45 -15.09 2.43 -0.70
N GLU A 46 -14.55 3.38 -1.44
CA GLU A 46 -13.81 3.13 -2.69
C GLU A 46 -12.39 3.68 -2.57
N ILE A 47 -11.40 2.91 -3.01
CA ILE A 47 -10.00 3.28 -2.95
C ILE A 47 -9.31 3.15 -4.31
N ASP A 48 -8.47 4.15 -4.62
CA ASP A 48 -7.41 4.08 -5.62
C ASP A 48 -6.11 4.42 -4.91
N GLY A 49 -5.27 3.43 -4.64
CA GLY A 49 -4.06 3.62 -3.85
C GLY A 49 -3.78 2.51 -2.85
N GLU A 50 -3.21 2.86 -1.71
CA GLU A 50 -2.92 1.93 -0.62
C GLU A 50 -3.46 2.46 0.71
N ALA A 51 -4.20 1.62 1.41
CA ALA A 51 -4.70 1.92 2.74
C ALA A 51 -4.62 0.72 3.68
N PHE A 52 -4.29 1.03 4.94
CA PHE A 52 -4.41 0.09 6.05
C PHE A 52 -5.67 0.43 6.84
N PHE A 53 -6.52 -0.56 7.02
CA PHE A 53 -7.82 -0.45 7.67
C PHE A 53 -7.81 -1.14 9.03
N GLN A 54 -8.34 -0.46 10.05
CA GLN A 54 -8.67 -1.02 11.36
C GLN A 54 -10.18 -0.87 11.53
N ILE A 55 -10.93 -1.89 11.13
CA ILE A 55 -12.39 -1.84 11.05
C ILE A 55 -13.02 -2.28 12.37
N THR A 56 -13.88 -1.41 12.90
CA THR A 56 -14.68 -1.70 14.08
C THR A 56 -15.78 -2.71 13.74
N HIS A 57 -15.86 -3.79 14.53
CA HIS A 57 -16.96 -4.75 14.44
C HIS A 57 -18.27 -4.10 14.90
N LYS A 58 -19.34 -4.28 14.13
CA LYS A 58 -20.68 -3.78 14.48
C LYS A 58 -21.54 -4.91 15.04
N LYS A 59 -22.41 -4.59 16.02
CA LYS A 59 -23.30 -5.56 16.69
C LYS A 59 -24.28 -6.27 15.74
N ASN A 60 -24.64 -5.63 14.63
CA ASN A 60 -25.53 -6.18 13.61
C ASN A 60 -24.79 -6.89 12.48
N ASP A 61 -23.47 -7.14 12.62
CA ASP A 61 -22.62 -7.77 11.61
C ASP A 61 -22.65 -7.08 10.23
N ALA A 62 -23.01 -5.79 10.18
CA ALA A 62 -23.00 -5.03 8.93
C ALA A 62 -21.59 -5.05 8.30
N PRO A 63 -21.42 -5.60 7.08
CA PRO A 63 -20.12 -5.75 6.46
C PRO A 63 -19.51 -4.39 6.09
N PHE A 64 -18.17 -4.32 6.17
CA PHE A 64 -17.39 -3.21 5.63
C PHE A 64 -16.78 -3.67 4.30
N ILE A 65 -17.03 -2.90 3.23
CA ILE A 65 -16.66 -3.26 1.86
C ILE A 65 -15.72 -2.20 1.30
N VAL A 66 -14.51 -2.59 0.95
CA VAL A 66 -13.57 -1.78 0.18
C VAL A 66 -13.68 -2.14 -1.29
N ARG A 67 -14.11 -1.17 -2.11
CA ARG A 67 -14.14 -1.32 -3.57
C ARG A 67 -12.88 -0.78 -4.18
N THR A 68 -12.35 -1.49 -5.15
CA THR A 68 -11.22 -1.08 -5.98
C THR A 68 -11.56 -1.25 -7.46
N PHE A 69 -10.71 -0.78 -8.34
CA PHE A 69 -10.90 -0.94 -9.79
C PHE A 69 -10.79 -2.41 -10.27
N LYS A 70 -10.24 -3.32 -9.45
CA LYS A 70 -10.04 -4.73 -9.82
C LYS A 70 -10.84 -5.73 -9.00
N GLY A 71 -11.38 -5.32 -7.88
CA GLY A 71 -12.09 -6.24 -7.01
C GLY A 71 -12.60 -5.57 -5.74
N THR A 72 -13.14 -6.40 -4.86
CA THR A 72 -13.71 -5.98 -3.59
C THR A 72 -13.12 -6.77 -2.44
N VAL A 73 -13.02 -6.10 -1.28
CA VAL A 73 -12.57 -6.69 -0.02
C VAL A 73 -13.67 -6.48 1.02
N GLU A 74 -14.17 -7.55 1.60
CA GLU A 74 -15.28 -7.54 2.56
C GLU A 74 -14.83 -8.10 3.91
N VAL A 75 -15.19 -7.38 4.99
CA VAL A 75 -14.82 -7.72 6.37
C VAL A 75 -15.93 -7.37 7.34
N LEU A 76 -15.89 -7.89 8.57
CA LEU A 76 -16.79 -7.50 9.68
C LEU A 76 -16.09 -6.61 10.69
N GLY A 77 -14.91 -7.03 11.17
CA GLY A 77 -14.06 -6.32 12.12
C GLY A 77 -12.64 -6.88 12.01
N THR A 78 -11.72 -6.13 11.39
CA THR A 78 -10.52 -6.70 10.81
C THR A 78 -9.43 -5.64 10.69
N LYS A 79 -8.16 -6.04 10.82
CA LYS A 79 -6.99 -5.21 10.48
C LYS A 79 -6.33 -5.77 9.24
N PHE A 80 -6.31 -4.98 8.16
CA PHE A 80 -5.81 -5.43 6.85
C PHE A 80 -5.32 -4.26 6.00
N ASN A 81 -4.44 -4.56 5.06
CA ASN A 81 -3.94 -3.62 4.07
C ASN A 81 -4.51 -3.94 2.67
N VAL A 82 -4.87 -2.93 1.92
CA VAL A 82 -5.24 -3.04 0.51
C VAL A 82 -4.32 -2.13 -0.30
N GLU A 83 -3.63 -2.70 -1.29
CA GLU A 83 -2.84 -1.96 -2.27
C GLU A 83 -3.45 -2.15 -3.65
N ALA A 84 -4.03 -1.08 -4.21
CA ALA A 84 -4.78 -1.11 -5.46
C ALA A 84 -4.63 0.20 -6.24
N TYR A 85 -3.41 0.53 -6.65
CA TYR A 85 -3.13 1.68 -7.51
C TYR A 85 -3.48 1.36 -8.97
N LYS A 86 -4.36 2.13 -9.57
CA LYS A 86 -4.74 1.98 -10.99
C LYS A 86 -3.54 2.09 -11.93
N ASN A 87 -2.70 3.10 -11.71
CA ASN A 87 -1.52 3.36 -12.54
C ASN A 87 -0.42 2.28 -12.42
N ARG A 88 -0.46 1.45 -11.38
CA ARG A 88 0.47 0.32 -11.17
C ARG A 88 -0.12 -1.03 -11.55
N ASN A 89 -1.39 -1.06 -11.94
CA ASN A 89 -2.13 -2.28 -12.29
C ASN A 89 -2.06 -3.38 -11.20
N LYS A 90 -1.95 -2.99 -9.93
CA LYS A 90 -1.70 -3.86 -8.78
C LYS A 90 -2.97 -4.00 -7.94
N PHE A 91 -3.25 -5.21 -7.47
CA PHE A 91 -4.29 -5.47 -6.47
C PHE A 91 -3.80 -6.54 -5.50
N ILE A 92 -3.52 -6.11 -4.28
CA ILE A 92 -3.03 -6.96 -3.19
C ILE A 92 -3.82 -6.64 -1.93
N THR A 93 -4.28 -7.68 -1.24
CA THR A 93 -4.88 -7.58 0.09
C THR A 93 -4.11 -8.45 1.06
N SER A 94 -3.68 -7.89 2.20
CA SER A 94 -2.88 -8.56 3.22
C SER A 94 -3.58 -8.47 4.57
N LEU A 95 -3.73 -9.59 5.27
CA LEU A 95 -4.49 -9.69 6.51
C LEU A 95 -3.60 -9.81 7.73
N LEU A 96 -3.79 -8.90 8.70
CA LEU A 96 -3.13 -8.93 10.00
C LEU A 96 -3.99 -9.65 11.06
N GLU A 97 -5.27 -9.28 11.17
CA GLU A 97 -6.18 -9.75 12.23
C GLU A 97 -7.60 -9.87 11.71
N GLY A 98 -8.30 -10.95 12.06
CA GLY A 98 -9.68 -11.21 11.69
C GLY A 98 -9.83 -12.12 10.48
N THR A 99 -10.78 -11.82 9.61
CA THR A 99 -11.09 -12.58 8.38
C THR A 99 -11.43 -11.61 7.25
N VAL A 100 -10.90 -11.88 6.07
CA VAL A 100 -11.13 -11.08 4.87
C VAL A 100 -11.64 -11.97 3.74
N LYS A 101 -12.72 -11.54 3.07
CA LYS A 101 -13.16 -12.09 1.80
C LYS A 101 -12.73 -11.17 0.66
N VAL A 102 -11.89 -11.68 -0.23
CA VAL A 102 -11.40 -10.97 -1.42
C VAL A 102 -12.09 -11.54 -2.65
N SER A 103 -12.66 -10.67 -3.48
CA SER A 103 -13.36 -11.05 -4.71
C SER A 103 -12.82 -10.27 -5.90
N ALA A 104 -12.43 -10.97 -6.96
CA ALA A 104 -12.00 -10.37 -8.24
C ALA A 104 -12.17 -11.39 -9.38
N ASN A 105 -12.53 -10.93 -10.59
CA ASN A 105 -12.63 -11.78 -11.79
C ASN A 105 -13.45 -13.07 -11.58
N ASN A 106 -14.62 -12.96 -10.93
CA ASN A 106 -15.50 -14.10 -10.58
C ASN A 106 -14.83 -15.17 -9.69
N GLN A 107 -13.73 -14.84 -9.03
CA GLN A 107 -13.05 -15.67 -8.05
C GLN A 107 -13.20 -15.07 -6.66
N GLN A 108 -13.17 -15.93 -5.63
CA GLN A 108 -13.20 -15.50 -4.23
C GLN A 108 -12.16 -16.26 -3.42
N ILE A 109 -11.50 -15.56 -2.50
CA ILE A 109 -10.58 -16.13 -1.52
C ILE A 109 -10.93 -15.58 -0.14
N ILE A 110 -10.96 -16.46 0.86
CA ILE A 110 -11.03 -16.07 2.27
C ILE A 110 -9.63 -16.16 2.85
N LEU A 111 -9.13 -15.03 3.39
CA LEU A 111 -7.83 -14.94 4.05
C LEU A 111 -7.96 -15.16 5.55
N LYS A 112 -6.94 -15.81 6.10
CA LYS A 112 -6.65 -15.92 7.55
C LYS A 112 -5.49 -14.97 7.91
N PRO A 113 -5.28 -14.64 9.19
CA PRO A 113 -4.13 -13.84 9.60
C PRO A 113 -2.80 -14.33 9.03
N ASN A 114 -1.96 -13.39 8.61
CA ASN A 114 -0.68 -13.63 7.93
C ASN A 114 -0.82 -14.28 6.53
N GLU A 115 -1.98 -14.10 5.89
CA GLU A 115 -2.18 -14.47 4.49
C GLU A 115 -2.39 -13.22 3.61
N ARG A 116 -2.05 -13.37 2.34
CA ARG A 116 -2.17 -12.34 1.30
C ARG A 116 -2.89 -12.93 0.07
N ALA A 117 -3.76 -12.14 -0.54
CA ALA A 117 -4.30 -12.37 -1.86
C ALA A 117 -3.70 -11.38 -2.85
N THR A 118 -3.17 -11.87 -3.95
CA THR A 118 -2.63 -11.08 -5.06
C THR A 118 -3.36 -11.44 -6.34
N LEU A 119 -3.84 -10.44 -7.09
CA LEU A 119 -4.36 -10.65 -8.42
C LEU A 119 -3.22 -10.59 -9.44
N SER A 120 -2.88 -11.72 -10.03
CA SER A 120 -1.85 -11.85 -11.07
C SER A 120 -2.42 -12.61 -12.26
N ASP A 121 -2.25 -12.07 -13.47
CA ASP A 121 -2.73 -12.67 -14.73
C ASP A 121 -4.19 -13.13 -14.67
N GLY A 122 -5.03 -12.31 -14.06
CA GLY A 122 -6.47 -12.57 -13.90
C GLY A 122 -6.83 -13.60 -12.85
N LYS A 123 -5.88 -14.12 -12.07
CA LYS A 123 -6.09 -15.11 -11.02
C LYS A 123 -5.81 -14.54 -9.64
N LEU A 124 -6.68 -14.84 -8.68
CA LEU A 124 -6.41 -14.59 -7.27
C LEU A 124 -5.51 -15.69 -6.71
N ILE A 125 -4.32 -15.29 -6.24
CA ILE A 125 -3.32 -16.19 -5.68
C ILE A 125 -3.19 -15.91 -4.19
N ARG A 126 -3.32 -16.94 -3.36
CA ARG A 126 -3.05 -16.88 -1.91
C ARG A 126 -1.59 -17.20 -1.63
N SER A 127 -0.97 -16.43 -0.75
CA SER A 127 0.36 -16.70 -0.21
C SER A 127 0.44 -16.36 1.28
N LYS A 128 1.45 -16.86 1.96
CA LYS A 128 1.76 -16.47 3.34
C LYS A 128 2.55 -15.16 3.35
N ILE A 129 2.43 -14.42 4.44
CA ILE A 129 3.20 -13.23 4.74
C ILE A 129 4.19 -13.59 5.85
N GLU A 130 5.48 -13.33 5.61
CA GLU A 130 6.55 -13.69 6.54
C GLU A 130 7.05 -12.50 7.37
N ASP A 131 6.68 -11.28 6.98
CA ASP A 131 7.11 -10.05 7.63
C ASP A 131 6.00 -8.99 7.73
N ASP A 132 6.29 -7.88 8.40
CA ASP A 132 5.36 -6.77 8.63
C ASP A 132 5.43 -5.66 7.58
N SER A 133 6.12 -5.87 6.45
CA SER A 133 6.36 -4.85 5.42
C SER A 133 5.08 -4.21 4.89
N TYR A 134 4.00 -4.99 4.79
CA TYR A 134 2.72 -4.55 4.24
C TYR A 134 1.94 -3.53 5.11
N TYR A 135 2.33 -3.33 6.36
CA TYR A 135 1.71 -2.32 7.22
C TYR A 135 2.70 -1.45 8.01
N SER A 136 3.99 -1.76 7.98
CA SER A 136 5.02 -1.00 8.72
C SER A 136 5.10 0.47 8.28
N TRP A 137 4.67 0.77 7.04
CA TRP A 137 4.58 2.12 6.51
C TRP A 137 3.64 3.02 7.33
N THR A 138 2.63 2.47 8.02
CA THR A 138 1.72 3.22 8.91
C THR A 138 2.44 3.87 10.08
N SER A 139 3.61 3.33 10.45
CA SER A 139 4.51 3.85 11.47
C SER A 139 5.70 4.64 10.88
N GLY A 140 5.66 4.96 9.59
CA GLY A 140 6.73 5.67 8.91
C GLY A 140 7.99 4.84 8.66
N ILE A 141 7.86 3.52 8.62
CA ILE A 141 8.96 2.58 8.33
C ILE A 141 8.81 2.03 6.92
N ILE A 142 9.88 2.14 6.14
CA ILE A 142 10.03 1.47 4.85
C ILE A 142 10.78 0.18 5.13
N ASN A 143 10.05 -0.94 5.15
CA ASN A 143 10.59 -2.27 5.40
C ASN A 143 10.62 -3.06 4.09
N PHE A 144 11.76 -3.67 3.75
CA PHE A 144 11.93 -4.46 2.53
C PHE A 144 12.83 -5.66 2.81
N ASN A 145 12.45 -6.77 2.21
CA ASN A 145 13.15 -8.04 2.40
C ASN A 145 13.30 -8.75 1.05
N ASN A 146 14.57 -8.97 0.66
CA ASN A 146 14.91 -9.71 -0.54
C ASN A 146 14.23 -9.21 -1.82
N ILE A 147 14.16 -7.89 -1.98
CA ILE A 147 13.62 -7.24 -3.19
C ILE A 147 14.76 -6.71 -4.05
N THR A 148 14.53 -6.60 -5.36
CA THR A 148 15.53 -6.03 -6.26
C THR A 148 15.72 -4.54 -6.02
N PHE A 149 16.90 -4.01 -6.34
CA PHE A 149 17.18 -2.57 -6.29
C PHE A 149 16.16 -1.76 -7.11
N GLU A 150 15.80 -2.23 -8.30
CA GLU A 150 14.76 -1.59 -9.12
C GLU A 150 13.41 -1.54 -8.42
N ALA A 151 12.98 -2.64 -7.78
CA ALA A 151 11.72 -2.68 -7.01
C ALA A 151 11.77 -1.76 -5.79
N LEU A 152 12.91 -1.68 -5.10
CA LEU A 152 13.10 -0.75 -3.98
C LEU A 152 13.02 0.71 -4.45
N MET A 153 13.62 1.05 -5.60
CA MET A 153 13.51 2.40 -6.16
C MET A 153 12.06 2.75 -6.50
N LYS A 154 11.25 1.81 -6.99
CA LYS A 154 9.81 2.00 -7.21
C LYS A 154 9.04 2.24 -5.90
N GLU A 155 9.42 1.58 -4.81
CA GLU A 155 8.86 1.89 -3.49
C GLU A 155 9.28 3.29 -3.00
N PHE A 156 10.53 3.69 -3.22
CA PHE A 156 10.99 5.04 -2.87
C PHE A 156 10.28 6.12 -3.70
N GLU A 157 10.02 5.91 -5.00
CA GLU A 157 9.20 6.80 -5.81
C GLU A 157 7.82 7.03 -5.17
N LYS A 158 7.16 5.96 -4.74
CA LYS A 158 5.87 6.04 -4.05
C LYS A 158 5.97 6.81 -2.74
N VAL A 159 6.92 6.43 -1.88
CA VAL A 159 7.06 6.98 -0.53
C VAL A 159 7.46 8.44 -0.52
N TYR A 160 8.33 8.86 -1.42
CA TYR A 160 8.90 10.21 -1.44
C TYR A 160 8.30 11.13 -2.51
N GLY A 161 7.47 10.59 -3.40
CA GLY A 161 6.83 11.38 -4.45
C GLY A 161 7.80 11.96 -5.46
N ILE A 162 8.89 11.25 -5.75
CA ILE A 162 9.95 11.65 -6.68
C ILE A 162 10.18 10.57 -7.73
N GLU A 163 10.46 10.95 -8.97
CA GLU A 163 10.82 10.00 -10.02
C GLU A 163 12.28 9.55 -9.86
N ILE A 164 12.56 8.25 -10.06
CA ILE A 164 13.91 7.69 -10.01
C ILE A 164 14.20 6.96 -11.32
N VAL A 165 15.18 7.46 -12.06
CA VAL A 165 15.65 6.88 -13.32
C VAL A 165 16.95 6.12 -13.08
N ILE A 166 16.97 4.81 -13.34
CA ILE A 166 18.15 3.96 -13.20
C ILE A 166 18.82 3.84 -14.57
N ASN A 167 19.91 4.57 -14.78
CA ASN A 167 20.72 4.52 -15.99
C ASN A 167 21.64 3.29 -16.00
N ASN A 168 22.15 2.90 -14.83
CA ASN A 168 23.01 1.71 -14.68
C ASN A 168 22.15 0.44 -14.57
N SER A 169 21.98 -0.27 -15.69
CA SER A 169 21.19 -1.51 -15.70
C SER A 169 21.83 -2.67 -14.91
N ALA A 170 23.13 -2.64 -14.67
CA ALA A 170 23.84 -3.73 -13.99
C ALA A 170 23.42 -3.91 -12.52
N ILE A 171 22.98 -2.83 -11.87
CA ILE A 171 22.60 -2.87 -10.45
C ILE A 171 21.12 -3.18 -10.21
N LYS A 172 20.28 -3.15 -11.22
CA LYS A 172 18.81 -3.28 -11.10
C LYS A 172 18.37 -4.53 -10.34
N ASN A 173 19.08 -5.64 -10.54
CA ASN A 173 18.74 -6.93 -9.97
C ASN A 173 19.45 -7.23 -8.63
N ASN A 174 20.27 -6.31 -8.10
CA ASN A 174 20.88 -6.47 -6.79
C ASN A 174 19.80 -6.60 -5.73
N LEU A 175 19.91 -7.61 -4.87
CA LEU A 175 18.94 -7.83 -3.80
C LEU A 175 19.23 -6.91 -2.62
N CYS A 176 18.16 -6.30 -2.13
CA CYS A 176 18.18 -5.36 -1.00
C CYS A 176 17.38 -5.92 0.16
N LEU A 177 17.90 -5.73 1.37
CA LEU A 177 17.27 -6.08 2.64
C LEU A 177 17.50 -4.95 3.64
N GLY A 178 16.46 -4.52 4.32
CA GLY A 178 16.61 -3.52 5.37
C GLY A 178 15.35 -2.79 5.76
N LYS A 179 15.54 -1.81 6.64
CA LYS A 179 14.51 -0.90 7.11
C LYS A 179 15.03 0.52 7.12
N PHE A 180 14.26 1.46 6.59
CA PHE A 180 14.52 2.90 6.69
C PHE A 180 13.37 3.60 7.38
N ARG A 181 13.68 4.62 8.18
CA ARG A 181 12.66 5.55 8.62
C ARG A 181 12.40 6.56 7.52
N ARG A 182 11.15 6.75 7.15
CA ARG A 182 10.75 7.70 6.12
C ARG A 182 11.26 9.12 6.40
N ILE A 183 11.29 9.50 7.69
CA ILE A 183 11.72 10.82 8.13
C ILE A 183 13.20 11.10 7.86
N ASP A 184 14.05 10.07 7.74
CA ASP A 184 15.48 10.25 7.45
C ASP A 184 15.75 10.69 6.00
N GLY A 185 14.75 10.54 5.13
CA GLY A 185 14.77 11.04 3.76
C GLY A 185 15.43 10.10 2.75
N LEU A 186 15.10 10.33 1.46
CA LEU A 186 15.56 9.48 0.36
C LEU A 186 17.10 9.52 0.19
N GLU A 187 17.71 10.68 0.33
CA GLU A 187 19.16 10.81 0.13
C GLU A 187 19.96 10.05 1.18
N TYR A 188 19.45 10.00 2.43
CA TYR A 188 20.03 9.15 3.45
C TYR A 188 19.94 7.67 3.06
N ALA A 189 18.76 7.22 2.61
CA ALA A 189 18.57 5.83 2.18
C ALA A 189 19.50 5.47 1.00
N LEU A 190 19.64 6.36 0.01
CA LEU A 190 20.56 6.15 -1.11
C LEU A 190 22.02 6.04 -0.64
N LYS A 191 22.47 6.90 0.29
CA LYS A 191 23.82 6.83 0.86
C LYS A 191 24.08 5.52 1.59
N VAL A 192 23.09 4.99 2.32
CA VAL A 192 23.23 3.68 2.98
C VAL A 192 23.36 2.57 1.96
N LEU A 193 22.55 2.57 0.91
CA LEU A 193 22.61 1.56 -0.15
C LEU A 193 23.93 1.59 -0.93
N GLN A 194 24.59 2.75 -1.04
CA GLN A 194 25.90 2.88 -1.69
C GLN A 194 27.04 2.13 -0.95
N VAL A 195 26.81 1.72 0.30
CA VAL A 195 27.82 0.91 1.03
C VAL A 195 27.98 -0.46 0.38
N ASP A 196 26.89 -1.05 -0.09
CA ASP A 196 26.89 -2.42 -0.62
C ASP A 196 26.75 -2.46 -2.15
N ILE A 197 26.15 -1.45 -2.75
CA ILE A 197 25.88 -1.37 -4.20
C ILE A 197 26.63 -0.18 -4.79
N PRO A 198 27.57 -0.40 -5.73
CA PRO A 198 28.32 0.70 -6.33
C PRO A 198 27.48 1.47 -7.34
N PHE A 199 27.04 2.67 -6.98
CA PHE A 199 26.38 3.63 -7.87
C PHE A 199 26.65 5.07 -7.43
N THR A 200 26.41 6.02 -8.32
CA THR A 200 26.34 7.42 -8.01
C THR A 200 24.92 7.91 -8.30
N TYR A 201 24.52 9.04 -7.76
CA TYR A 201 23.22 9.64 -8.09
C TYR A 201 23.33 11.14 -8.23
N GLN A 202 22.44 11.69 -9.05
CA GLN A 202 22.28 13.12 -9.26
C GLN A 202 20.80 13.48 -9.18
N ARG A 203 20.49 14.54 -8.43
CA ARG A 203 19.13 15.05 -8.28
C ARG A 203 18.91 16.26 -9.17
N ASP A 204 17.87 16.20 -9.99
CA ASP A 204 17.33 17.34 -10.72
C ASP A 204 16.16 17.90 -9.90
N PHE A 205 16.39 19.05 -9.24
CA PHE A 205 15.40 19.69 -8.39
C PHE A 205 14.25 20.32 -9.17
N GLU A 206 14.50 20.78 -10.40
CA GLU A 206 13.47 21.40 -11.24
C GLU A 206 12.48 20.36 -11.77
N LYS A 207 12.96 19.18 -12.15
CA LYS A 207 12.15 18.09 -12.68
C LYS A 207 11.63 17.12 -11.61
N HIS A 208 12.10 17.24 -10.37
CA HIS A 208 11.84 16.26 -9.31
C HIS A 208 12.24 14.82 -9.67
N ILE A 209 13.43 14.68 -10.29
CA ILE A 209 13.97 13.39 -10.73
C ILE A 209 15.30 13.13 -10.03
N ILE A 210 15.55 11.87 -9.66
CA ILE A 210 16.87 11.36 -9.30
C ILE A 210 17.35 10.42 -10.40
N TYR A 211 18.54 10.66 -10.92
CA TYR A 211 19.24 9.78 -11.86
C TYR A 211 20.28 8.96 -11.10
N ILE A 212 20.21 7.63 -11.23
CA ILE A 212 21.15 6.67 -10.66
C ILE A 212 22.03 6.14 -11.78
N ASN A 213 23.38 6.34 -11.64
CA ASN A 213 24.38 6.06 -12.65
C ASN A 213 25.36 4.98 -12.19
#